data_57e53d473786051d25579d47659f3856
#
_entry.id   57e53d473786051d25579d47659f3856
#
_cell.length_a   1.000
_cell.length_b   1.000
_cell.length_c   1.000
_cell.angle_alpha   90.00
_cell.angle_beta   90.00
_cell.angle_gamma   90.00
#
_symmetry.space_group_name_H-M   'P 1'
#
loop_
_entity.id
_entity.type
_entity.pdbx_description
1 polymer ?
#
loop_
_entity_poly.entity_id
_entity_poly.type
_entity_poly.pdbx_seq_one_letter_code
_entity_poly.pdbx_strand_id
1 'polypeptide(L)'
;LSKKHSEICADYLIKAELVGAKSHGLARLKMYCDRIKKGVINPKPKIKIKKISQSISHVNADNSIGFVAADIGVIQAIKNAKKTGIGLVAVKKSGHYGLSSFYAEQAVKNNLMVFCFTNAPPALAPHGSKKSLFGTNPICFGVPTGKTPFILDTSTSMINRGKIRLADKLKEKI
;
A
#
# COMPACT_ATOMS: atom_id res chain seq x y z
N LEU A 1 10.29 15.71 2.37
CA LEU A 1 9.24 15.55 1.35
C LEU A 1 8.81 16.90 0.82
N SER A 2 8.29 16.97 -0.43
CA SER A 2 7.57 18.13 -0.91
C SER A 2 6.26 18.31 -0.13
N LYS A 3 5.67 19.52 -0.14
CA LYS A 3 4.37 19.80 0.53
C LYS A 3 3.31 18.79 0.06
N LYS A 4 3.13 18.64 -1.24
CA LYS A 4 2.17 17.67 -1.83
C LYS A 4 2.39 16.22 -1.34
N HIS A 5 3.64 15.76 -1.30
CA HIS A 5 3.93 14.41 -0.83
C HIS A 5 3.68 14.24 0.68
N SER A 6 3.92 15.30 1.47
CA SER A 6 3.63 15.28 2.91
C SER A 6 2.13 15.25 3.18
N GLU A 7 1.33 16.01 2.41
CA GLU A 7 -0.13 16.00 2.49
C GLU A 7 -0.70 14.61 2.17
N ILE A 8 -0.27 13.97 1.07
CA ILE A 8 -0.66 12.60 0.75
C ILE A 8 -0.35 11.65 1.92
N CYS A 9 0.86 11.73 2.49
CA CYS A 9 1.23 10.87 3.61
C CYS A 9 0.38 11.10 4.84
N ALA A 10 0.10 12.38 5.19
CA ALA A 10 -0.74 12.74 6.32
C ALA A 10 -2.16 12.21 6.14
N ASP A 11 -2.75 12.39 4.96
CA ASP A 11 -4.09 11.90 4.64
C ASP A 11 -4.22 10.38 4.83
N TYR A 12 -3.27 9.60 4.31
CA TYR A 12 -3.29 8.15 4.47
C TYR A 12 -3.11 7.70 5.92
N LEU A 13 -2.24 8.36 6.69
CA LEU A 13 -2.03 8.05 8.10
C LEU A 13 -3.26 8.39 8.96
N ILE A 14 -3.89 9.55 8.73
CA ILE A 14 -5.11 9.98 9.42
C ILE A 14 -6.28 9.06 9.06
N LYS A 15 -6.46 8.75 7.78
CA LYS A 15 -7.50 7.80 7.34
C LYS A 15 -7.36 6.44 8.03
N ALA A 16 -6.13 5.94 8.20
CA ALA A 16 -5.90 4.68 8.91
C ALA A 16 -6.33 4.75 10.38
N GLU A 17 -6.13 5.87 11.07
CA GLU A 17 -6.66 6.07 12.42
C GLU A 17 -8.19 6.09 12.44
N LEU A 18 -8.81 6.83 11.52
CA LEU A 18 -10.27 6.99 11.45
C LEU A 18 -11.00 5.66 11.20
N VAL A 19 -10.40 4.74 10.44
CA VAL A 19 -10.97 3.38 10.23
C VAL A 19 -10.53 2.37 11.30
N GLY A 20 -9.88 2.80 12.38
CA GLY A 20 -9.43 1.93 13.47
C GLY A 20 -8.19 1.08 13.15
N ALA A 21 -7.55 1.27 12.01
CA ALA A 21 -6.36 0.53 11.60
C ALA A 21 -5.07 1.13 12.17
N LYS A 22 -5.01 1.30 13.50
CA LYS A 22 -3.91 1.96 14.24
C LYS A 22 -2.52 1.41 13.92
N SER A 23 -2.41 0.14 13.54
CA SER A 23 -1.14 -0.48 13.13
C SER A 23 -0.56 0.09 11.83
N HIS A 24 -1.36 0.82 11.05
CA HIS A 24 -1.00 1.45 9.77
C HIS A 24 -1.13 2.97 9.77
N GLY A 25 -1.57 3.55 10.89
CA GLY A 25 -1.76 4.99 11.10
C GLY A 25 -0.52 5.69 11.69
N LEU A 26 -0.77 6.63 12.60
CA LEU A 26 0.26 7.51 13.19
C LEU A 26 1.37 6.76 13.93
N ALA A 27 1.09 5.55 14.44
CA ALA A 27 2.10 4.67 15.02
C ALA A 27 3.28 4.37 14.06
N ARG A 28 3.09 4.56 12.74
CA ARG A 28 4.12 4.37 11.71
C ARG A 28 4.90 5.64 11.37
N LEU A 29 4.45 6.81 11.79
CA LEU A 29 5.06 8.09 11.39
C LEU A 29 6.55 8.14 11.72
N LYS A 30 6.92 7.77 12.94
CA LYS A 30 8.34 7.72 13.34
C LYS A 30 9.18 6.85 12.42
N MET A 31 8.68 5.67 12.05
CA MET A 31 9.38 4.76 11.14
C MET A 31 9.64 5.41 9.77
N TYR A 32 8.68 6.13 9.22
CA TYR A 32 8.88 6.81 7.92
C TYR A 32 9.89 7.95 8.04
N CYS A 33 9.80 8.76 9.10
CA CYS A 33 10.77 9.82 9.37
C CYS A 33 12.20 9.27 9.51
N ASP A 34 12.37 8.19 10.27
CA ASP A 34 13.67 7.54 10.46
C ASP A 34 14.24 6.98 9.14
N ARG A 35 13.38 6.40 8.29
CA ARG A 35 13.79 5.91 6.97
C ARG A 35 14.20 7.02 6.01
N ILE A 36 13.54 8.18 6.08
CA ILE A 36 13.95 9.37 5.31
C ILE A 36 15.31 9.86 5.80
N LYS A 37 15.49 10.00 7.12
CA LYS A 37 16.77 10.44 7.70
C LYS A 37 17.93 9.51 7.36
N LYS A 38 17.67 8.18 7.28
CA LYS A 38 18.65 7.15 6.92
C LYS A 38 18.88 7.02 5.41
N GLY A 39 18.24 7.83 4.57
CA GLY A 39 18.37 7.74 3.10
C GLY A 39 17.71 6.52 2.46
N VAL A 40 16.96 5.72 3.22
CA VAL A 40 16.22 4.55 2.69
C VAL A 40 15.01 4.99 1.85
N ILE A 41 14.37 6.10 2.23
CA ILE A 41 13.32 6.75 1.46
C ILE A 41 13.89 8.04 0.87
N ASN A 42 13.80 8.16 -0.46
CA ASN A 42 14.18 9.37 -1.17
C ASN A 42 13.13 10.47 -0.93
N PRO A 43 13.49 11.58 -0.26
CA PRO A 43 12.54 12.66 0.02
C PRO A 43 12.20 13.53 -1.20
N LYS A 44 13.00 13.46 -2.27
CA LYS A 44 12.83 14.22 -3.52
C LYS A 44 12.86 13.28 -4.74
N PRO A 45 11.96 12.27 -4.81
CA PRO A 45 12.02 11.24 -5.83
C PRO A 45 11.71 11.82 -7.23
N LYS A 46 12.42 11.31 -8.24
CA LYS A 46 12.13 11.54 -9.66
C LYS A 46 11.31 10.35 -10.17
N ILE A 47 10.03 10.31 -9.83
CA ILE A 47 9.13 9.22 -10.22
C ILE A 47 8.91 9.24 -11.74
N LYS A 48 9.07 8.07 -12.38
CA LYS A 48 8.93 7.91 -13.83
C LYS A 48 7.85 6.87 -14.14
N ILE A 49 6.96 7.21 -15.06
CA ILE A 49 5.97 6.28 -15.61
C ILE A 49 6.42 5.89 -17.00
N LYS A 50 6.59 4.59 -17.24
CA LYS A 50 6.87 4.02 -18.56
C LYS A 50 5.63 3.31 -19.06
N LYS A 51 5.05 3.77 -20.14
CA LYS A 51 3.97 3.07 -20.85
C LYS A 51 4.57 1.86 -21.56
N ILE A 52 3.99 0.68 -21.33
CA ILE A 52 4.38 -0.58 -21.97
C ILE A 52 3.40 -0.90 -23.11
N SER A 53 2.11 -0.74 -22.85
CA SER A 53 1.04 -0.83 -23.84
C SER A 53 -0.03 0.22 -23.52
N GLN A 54 -1.16 0.20 -24.20
CA GLN A 54 -2.28 1.09 -23.87
C GLN A 54 -2.87 0.81 -22.49
N SER A 55 -2.89 -0.45 -22.06
CA SER A 55 -3.43 -0.93 -20.77
C SER A 55 -2.37 -1.11 -19.69
N ILE A 56 -1.08 -1.21 -20.03
CA ILE A 56 0.00 -1.57 -19.09
C ILE A 56 0.99 -0.42 -18.93
N SER A 57 1.31 -0.09 -17.68
CA SER A 57 2.35 0.88 -17.34
C SER A 57 3.24 0.37 -16.20
N HIS A 58 4.51 0.81 -16.19
CA HIS A 58 5.43 0.62 -15.08
C HIS A 58 5.72 1.96 -14.42
N VAL A 59 5.68 2.00 -13.09
CA VAL A 59 6.10 3.13 -12.27
C VAL A 59 7.43 2.79 -11.60
N ASN A 60 8.47 3.57 -11.91
CA ASN A 60 9.70 3.57 -11.13
C ASN A 60 9.59 4.69 -10.10
N ALA A 61 9.40 4.32 -8.85
CA ALA A 61 9.13 5.25 -7.77
C ALA A 61 10.39 5.87 -7.16
N ASP A 62 11.57 5.53 -7.64
CA ASP A 62 12.84 6.12 -7.21
C ASP A 62 13.05 6.12 -5.68
N ASN A 63 12.69 5.00 -5.05
CA ASN A 63 12.69 4.81 -3.60
C ASN A 63 11.82 5.83 -2.82
N SER A 64 10.77 6.35 -3.45
CA SER A 64 9.82 7.22 -2.76
C SER A 64 9.11 6.51 -1.61
N ILE A 65 8.47 7.31 -0.75
CA ILE A 65 7.53 6.78 0.22
C ILE A 65 6.37 6.07 -0.51
N GLY A 66 5.96 4.92 0.02
CA GLY A 66 5.00 4.05 -0.65
C GLY A 66 3.64 4.69 -0.93
N PHE A 67 3.16 5.55 -0.06
CA PHE A 67 1.89 6.27 -0.25
C PHE A 67 1.84 7.03 -1.58
N VAL A 68 2.89 7.79 -1.89
CA VAL A 68 2.99 8.58 -3.13
C VAL A 68 3.10 7.67 -4.35
N ALA A 69 3.91 6.61 -4.25
CA ALA A 69 4.11 5.68 -5.36
C ALA A 69 2.84 4.91 -5.73
N ALA A 70 2.09 4.46 -4.71
CA ALA A 70 0.86 3.71 -4.91
C ALA A 70 -0.29 4.62 -5.39
N ASP A 71 -0.36 5.84 -4.89
CA ASP A 71 -1.33 6.83 -5.36
C ASP A 71 -1.14 7.14 -6.87
N ILE A 72 0.09 7.38 -7.30
CA ILE A 72 0.44 7.52 -8.71
C ILE A 72 0.10 6.25 -9.50
N GLY A 73 0.36 5.08 -8.93
CA GLY A 73 0.09 3.79 -9.56
C GLY A 73 -1.40 3.58 -9.82
N VAL A 74 -2.25 3.80 -8.82
CA VAL A 74 -3.71 3.61 -8.97
C VAL A 74 -4.31 4.63 -9.92
N ILE A 75 -3.91 5.90 -9.85
CA ILE A 75 -4.37 6.93 -10.78
C ILE A 75 -4.03 6.55 -12.22
N GLN A 76 -2.82 6.04 -12.46
CA GLN A 76 -2.41 5.59 -13.80
C GLN A 76 -3.19 4.35 -14.24
N ALA A 77 -3.47 3.40 -13.33
CA ALA A 77 -4.27 2.21 -13.63
C ALA A 77 -5.72 2.60 -14.04
N ILE A 78 -6.34 3.50 -13.28
CA ILE A 78 -7.66 4.05 -13.60
C ILE A 78 -7.65 4.74 -14.97
N LYS A 79 -6.64 5.56 -15.26
CA LYS A 79 -6.50 6.23 -16.57
C LYS A 79 -6.39 5.23 -17.72
N ASN A 80 -5.64 4.17 -17.54
CA ASN A 80 -5.51 3.10 -18.54
C ASN A 80 -6.85 2.37 -18.71
N ALA A 81 -7.47 1.93 -17.60
CA ALA A 81 -8.73 1.19 -17.61
C ALA A 81 -9.87 1.95 -18.30
N LYS A 82 -9.99 3.25 -18.06
CA LYS A 82 -10.99 4.12 -18.74
C LYS A 82 -10.81 4.18 -20.27
N LYS A 83 -9.61 3.90 -20.78
CA LYS A 83 -9.33 3.93 -22.21
C LYS A 83 -9.49 2.57 -22.89
N THR A 84 -9.21 1.49 -22.17
CA THR A 84 -9.03 0.17 -22.78
C THR A 84 -9.86 -0.93 -22.10
N GLY A 85 -10.68 -0.58 -21.12
CA GLY A 85 -11.46 -1.53 -20.32
C GLY A 85 -10.65 -2.19 -19.18
N ILE A 86 -9.31 -2.19 -19.26
CA ILE A 86 -8.42 -2.76 -18.24
C ILE A 86 -7.19 -1.87 -18.04
N GLY A 87 -6.70 -1.76 -16.80
CA GLY A 87 -5.47 -1.05 -16.47
C GLY A 87 -4.61 -1.83 -15.51
N LEU A 88 -3.38 -2.15 -15.90
CA LEU A 88 -2.39 -2.82 -15.06
C LEU A 88 -1.19 -1.90 -14.85
N VAL A 89 -0.81 -1.71 -13.58
CA VAL A 89 0.37 -0.91 -13.23
C VAL A 89 1.25 -1.66 -12.26
N ALA A 90 2.49 -1.91 -12.66
CA ALA A 90 3.52 -2.44 -11.77
C ALA A 90 4.36 -1.29 -11.21
N VAL A 91 4.50 -1.24 -9.88
CA VAL A 91 5.28 -0.23 -9.16
C VAL A 91 6.54 -0.87 -8.60
N LYS A 92 7.70 -0.30 -8.88
CA LYS A 92 9.00 -0.74 -8.34
C LYS A 92 9.75 0.38 -7.63
N LYS A 93 10.71 0.01 -6.81
CA LYS A 93 11.51 0.94 -5.97
C LYS A 93 10.61 1.83 -5.12
N SER A 94 9.70 1.19 -4.40
CA SER A 94 8.74 1.82 -3.50
C SER A 94 8.87 1.21 -2.11
N GLY A 95 8.48 1.99 -1.10
CA GLY A 95 8.40 1.53 0.28
C GLY A 95 7.00 1.05 0.69
N HIS A 96 6.82 0.83 1.99
CA HIS A 96 5.52 0.51 2.59
C HIS A 96 4.48 1.59 2.26
N TYR A 97 3.27 1.20 1.88
CA TYR A 97 2.23 2.09 1.34
C TYR A 97 0.91 2.12 2.14
N GLY A 98 0.92 1.58 3.36
CA GLY A 98 -0.24 1.60 4.25
C GLY A 98 -1.28 0.53 3.90
N LEU A 99 -2.56 0.89 3.96
CA LEU A 99 -3.69 0.02 3.64
C LEU A 99 -3.97 0.04 2.14
N SER A 100 -4.15 -1.14 1.55
CA SER A 100 -4.48 -1.26 0.12
C SER A 100 -5.89 -0.78 -0.20
N SER A 101 -6.80 -0.87 0.76
CA SER A 101 -8.19 -0.43 0.65
C SER A 101 -8.33 1.02 0.21
N PHE A 102 -7.42 1.91 0.60
CA PHE A 102 -7.50 3.32 0.20
C PHE A 102 -7.25 3.56 -1.28
N TYR A 103 -6.43 2.70 -1.92
CA TYR A 103 -6.23 2.72 -3.37
C TYR A 103 -7.39 2.04 -4.09
N ALA A 104 -7.93 0.98 -3.50
CA ALA A 104 -9.14 0.34 -4.00
C ALA A 104 -10.33 1.31 -4.00
N GLU A 105 -10.51 2.11 -2.94
CA GLU A 105 -11.54 3.15 -2.89
C GLU A 105 -11.48 4.13 -4.07
N GLN A 106 -10.28 4.50 -4.50
CA GLN A 106 -10.14 5.40 -5.65
C GLN A 106 -10.65 4.75 -6.94
N ALA A 107 -10.39 3.46 -7.15
CA ALA A 107 -10.86 2.75 -8.34
C ALA A 107 -12.38 2.53 -8.31
N VAL A 108 -12.95 2.10 -7.18
CA VAL A 108 -14.40 1.87 -7.08
C VAL A 108 -15.20 3.16 -7.19
N LYS A 109 -14.69 4.30 -6.70
CA LYS A 109 -15.26 5.64 -6.94
C LYS A 109 -15.25 6.05 -8.42
N ASN A 110 -14.42 5.40 -9.24
CA ASN A 110 -14.39 5.55 -10.68
C ASN A 110 -15.18 4.46 -11.42
N ASN A 111 -16.03 3.72 -10.70
CA ASN A 111 -16.84 2.61 -11.20
C ASN A 111 -16.00 1.47 -11.84
N LEU A 112 -14.84 1.17 -11.24
CA LEU A 112 -13.93 0.12 -11.67
C LEU A 112 -13.76 -0.93 -10.59
N MET A 113 -13.77 -2.20 -10.97
CA MET A 113 -13.25 -3.28 -10.12
C MET A 113 -11.73 -3.14 -10.00
N VAL A 114 -11.16 -3.56 -8.87
CA VAL A 114 -9.74 -3.41 -8.64
C VAL A 114 -9.16 -4.55 -7.83
N PHE A 115 -7.95 -4.94 -8.19
CA PHE A 115 -7.06 -5.75 -7.37
C PHE A 115 -5.79 -4.95 -7.04
N CYS A 116 -5.38 -4.98 -5.77
CA CYS A 116 -4.09 -4.46 -5.35
C CYS A 116 -3.29 -5.59 -4.70
N PHE A 117 -2.05 -5.76 -5.13
CA PHE A 117 -1.13 -6.76 -4.61
C PHE A 117 0.17 -6.11 -4.19
N THR A 118 0.80 -6.64 -3.16
CA THR A 118 2.18 -6.27 -2.85
C THR A 118 2.90 -7.43 -2.17
N ASN A 119 4.21 -7.48 -2.35
CA ASN A 119 5.08 -8.34 -1.58
C ASN A 119 5.49 -7.65 -0.27
N ALA A 120 5.84 -8.45 0.74
CA ALA A 120 6.37 -7.98 2.00
C ALA A 120 7.65 -8.76 2.37
N PRO A 121 8.54 -8.17 3.19
CA PRO A 121 9.71 -8.89 3.68
C PRO A 121 9.32 -10.16 4.45
N PRO A 122 10.20 -11.18 4.51
CA PRO A 122 9.97 -12.40 5.28
C PRO A 122 9.57 -12.09 6.73
N ALA A 123 8.43 -12.60 7.14
CA ALA A 123 7.85 -12.39 8.48
C ALA A 123 7.11 -13.62 9.02
N LEU A 124 6.85 -14.60 8.17
CA LEU A 124 6.07 -15.79 8.47
C LEU A 124 6.90 -17.04 8.22
N ALA A 125 6.85 -17.98 9.15
CA ALA A 125 7.42 -19.30 8.95
C ALA A 125 6.44 -20.18 8.17
N PRO A 126 6.91 -21.02 7.24
CA PRO A 126 6.11 -22.11 6.69
C PRO A 126 5.64 -23.07 7.79
N HIS A 127 4.58 -23.83 7.52
CA HIS A 127 4.14 -24.87 8.43
C HIS A 127 5.30 -25.82 8.80
N GLY A 128 5.47 -26.10 10.07
CA GLY A 128 6.56 -26.93 10.61
C GLY A 128 7.95 -26.25 10.68
N SER A 129 8.07 -24.98 10.27
CA SER A 129 9.34 -24.23 10.32
C SER A 129 9.36 -23.20 11.44
N LYS A 130 10.57 -22.97 12.00
CA LYS A 130 10.84 -21.88 12.94
C LYS A 130 11.47 -20.63 12.27
N LYS A 131 11.85 -20.75 10.99
CA LYS A 131 12.48 -19.65 10.25
C LYS A 131 11.45 -18.94 9.37
N SER A 132 11.41 -17.62 9.42
CA SER A 132 10.55 -16.83 8.54
C SER A 132 11.05 -16.87 7.09
N LEU A 133 10.14 -17.20 6.15
CA LEU A 133 10.39 -17.27 4.72
C LEU A 133 9.39 -16.40 3.94
N PHE A 134 8.11 -16.42 4.31
CA PHE A 134 7.07 -15.71 3.58
C PHE A 134 6.82 -14.31 4.13
N GLY A 135 6.48 -13.37 3.25
CA GLY A 135 5.88 -12.10 3.62
C GLY A 135 4.38 -12.23 3.90
N THR A 136 3.78 -11.21 4.50
CA THR A 136 2.31 -11.14 4.70
C THR A 136 1.55 -10.92 3.40
N ASN A 137 2.21 -10.46 2.35
CA ASN A 137 1.77 -10.34 0.96
C ASN A 137 0.26 -10.04 0.82
N PRO A 138 -0.20 -8.86 1.25
CA PRO A 138 -1.62 -8.54 1.26
C PRO A 138 -2.22 -8.54 -0.13
N ILE A 139 -3.50 -8.91 -0.18
CA ILE A 139 -4.36 -8.85 -1.36
C ILE A 139 -5.53 -7.94 -1.02
N CYS A 140 -5.81 -6.98 -1.88
CA CYS A 140 -7.01 -6.18 -1.78
C CYS A 140 -7.84 -6.33 -3.05
N PHE A 141 -9.16 -6.50 -2.86
CA PHE A 141 -10.14 -6.56 -3.92
C PHE A 141 -11.24 -5.55 -3.66
N GLY A 142 -11.61 -4.77 -4.66
CA GLY A 142 -12.69 -3.79 -4.57
C GLY A 142 -13.67 -3.88 -5.74
N VAL A 143 -14.97 -3.75 -5.45
CA VAL A 143 -16.05 -3.78 -6.44
C VAL A 143 -17.04 -2.66 -6.17
N PRO A 144 -17.39 -1.84 -7.17
CA PRO A 144 -18.51 -0.91 -7.06
C PRO A 144 -19.82 -1.69 -7.04
N THR A 145 -20.74 -1.34 -6.13
CA THR A 145 -22.03 -2.03 -5.96
C THR A 145 -23.24 -1.11 -6.17
N GLY A 146 -22.99 0.11 -6.63
CA GLY A 146 -24.04 1.13 -6.80
C GLY A 146 -24.44 1.87 -5.52
N LYS A 147 -24.10 1.33 -4.34
CA LYS A 147 -24.30 1.97 -3.02
C LYS A 147 -22.97 1.99 -2.27
N THR A 148 -22.88 1.21 -1.19
CA THR A 148 -21.62 1.05 -0.45
C THR A 148 -20.74 0.05 -1.17
N PRO A 149 -19.51 0.40 -1.61
CA PRO A 149 -18.64 -0.53 -2.32
C PRO A 149 -18.25 -1.71 -1.44
N PHE A 150 -18.07 -2.88 -2.04
CA PHE A 150 -17.40 -3.98 -1.37
C PHE A 150 -15.89 -3.84 -1.51
N ILE A 151 -15.16 -3.80 -0.38
CA ILE A 151 -13.69 -3.77 -0.36
C ILE A 151 -13.20 -4.77 0.66
N LEU A 152 -12.42 -5.75 0.20
CA LEU A 152 -11.68 -6.70 1.01
C LEU A 152 -10.20 -6.30 0.97
N ASP A 153 -9.58 -6.01 2.12
CA ASP A 153 -8.15 -5.75 2.27
C ASP A 153 -7.61 -6.67 3.36
N THR A 154 -6.86 -7.68 2.98
CA THR A 154 -6.42 -8.72 3.89
C THR A 154 -4.98 -9.14 3.63
N SER A 155 -4.26 -9.51 4.70
CA SER A 155 -3.00 -10.24 4.57
C SER A 155 -3.27 -11.72 4.28
N THR A 156 -2.33 -12.40 3.63
CA THR A 156 -2.41 -13.86 3.43
C THR A 156 -2.02 -14.66 4.67
N SER A 157 -1.81 -13.98 5.81
CA SER A 157 -1.47 -14.56 7.11
C SER A 157 -2.60 -14.36 8.11
N MET A 158 -2.79 -15.30 9.04
CA MET A 158 -3.78 -15.20 10.12
C MET A 158 -3.56 -13.96 11.01
N ILE A 159 -2.30 -13.62 11.26
CA ILE A 159 -1.93 -12.47 12.11
C ILE A 159 -0.93 -11.61 11.35
N ASN A 160 -1.18 -10.31 11.30
CA ASN A 160 -0.24 -9.39 10.70
C ASN A 160 0.87 -8.98 11.70
N ARG A 161 2.02 -8.63 11.16
CA ARG A 161 3.20 -8.23 11.94
C ARG A 161 2.94 -7.01 12.85
N GLY A 162 1.98 -6.17 12.52
CA GLY A 162 1.57 -5.02 13.33
C GLY A 162 0.89 -5.44 14.62
N LYS A 163 0.01 -6.44 14.57
CA LYS A 163 -0.62 -7.01 15.77
C LYS A 163 0.39 -7.63 16.71
N ILE A 164 1.34 -8.42 16.17
CA ILE A 164 2.41 -9.05 16.98
C ILE A 164 3.21 -7.97 17.71
N ARG A 165 3.65 -6.93 17.03
CA ARG A 165 4.41 -5.82 17.64
C ARG A 165 3.61 -5.03 18.67
N LEU A 166 2.31 -4.86 18.44
CA LEU A 166 1.45 -4.17 19.38
C LEU A 166 1.26 -5.00 20.65
N ALA A 167 0.98 -6.30 20.52
CA ALA A 167 0.85 -7.21 21.66
C ALA A 167 2.16 -7.29 22.45
N ASP A 168 3.31 -7.39 21.80
CA ASP A 168 4.62 -7.37 22.47
C ASP A 168 4.83 -6.06 23.25
N LYS A 169 4.48 -4.92 22.68
CA LYS A 169 4.55 -3.61 23.34
C LYS A 169 3.61 -3.50 24.55
N LEU A 170 2.42 -4.08 24.45
CA LEU A 170 1.41 -4.09 25.51
C LEU A 170 1.58 -5.23 26.49
N LYS A 171 2.54 -6.14 26.26
CA LYS A 171 2.75 -7.38 27.05
C LYS A 171 1.53 -8.30 27.05
N GLU A 172 0.75 -8.27 25.98
CA GLU A 172 -0.41 -9.13 25.77
C GLU A 172 -0.01 -10.44 25.09
N LYS A 173 -0.73 -11.52 25.44
CA LYS A 173 -0.63 -12.80 24.72
C LYS A 173 -1.37 -12.70 23.39
N ILE A 174 -0.85 -13.38 22.36
CA ILE A 174 -1.46 -13.46 21.04
C ILE A 174 -2.08 -14.84 20.87
#